data_432aab9edeb75d6cee19c4f035fa5857
#
_entry.id   432aab9edeb75d6cee19c4f035fa5857
#
_cell.length_a   1.000
_cell.length_b   1.000
_cell.length_c   1.000
_cell.angle_alpha   90.00
_cell.angle_beta   90.00
_cell.angle_gamma   90.00
#
_symmetry.space_group_name_H-M   'P 1'
#
loop_
_entity.id
_entity.type
_entity.pdbx_description
1 polymer ?
#
loop_
_entity_poly.entity_id
_entity_poly.type
_entity_poly.pdbx_seq_one_letter_code
_entity_poly.pdbx_strand_id
1 'polypeptide(L)'
;RRLMTAGVNKGFLDPFSPQTKPQRAHAQTLLDQIHKQFIQVVRDGRGQRLKETPELFSGLFWSGEQAVELGLADGLGNLDYVAREIVKAEDIIDYTRHDNVAERLAKRFGAAVGEGAVHALQRQPGVR
;
A
#
# COMPACT_ATOMS: atom_id res chain seq x y z
N ARG A 1 13.33 21.76 10.08
CA ARG A 1 11.99 21.99 9.51
C ARG A 1 11.11 22.68 10.54
N ARG A 2 10.48 23.79 10.17
CA ARG A 2 9.50 24.47 11.03
C ARG A 2 8.11 24.10 10.57
N LEU A 3 7.35 23.42 11.44
CA LEU A 3 5.97 23.06 11.18
C LEU A 3 5.06 24.16 11.74
N MET A 4 4.31 24.83 10.88
CA MET A 4 3.29 25.82 11.28
C MET A 4 1.92 25.20 11.01
N THR A 5 1.12 25.01 12.06
CA THR A 5 -0.19 24.35 11.95
C THR A 5 -1.27 25.13 12.70
N ALA A 6 -2.46 25.14 12.17
CA ALA A 6 -3.66 25.53 12.89
C ALA A 6 -4.30 24.29 13.53
N GLY A 7 -4.29 24.21 14.85
CA GLY A 7 -4.73 23.06 15.62
C GLY A 7 -3.59 22.25 16.22
N VAL A 8 -3.70 21.96 17.51
CA VAL A 8 -2.63 21.37 18.35
C VAL A 8 -2.14 20.00 17.84
N ASN A 9 -3.01 19.23 17.20
CA ASN A 9 -2.70 17.88 16.71
C ASN A 9 -2.55 17.77 15.19
N LYS A 10 -2.46 18.87 14.45
CA LYS A 10 -2.29 18.84 12.99
C LYS A 10 -0.98 18.20 12.53
N GLY A 11 0.05 18.21 13.37
CA GLY A 11 1.32 17.51 13.14
C GLY A 11 1.36 16.11 13.71
N PHE A 12 0.22 15.53 14.06
CA PHE A 12 0.11 14.16 14.55
C PHE A 12 0.68 13.19 13.50
N LEU A 13 1.58 12.30 13.95
CA LEU A 13 2.32 11.35 13.12
C LEU A 13 3.33 11.97 12.12
N ASP A 14 3.72 13.25 12.27
CA ASP A 14 4.86 13.76 11.50
C ASP A 14 6.14 12.98 11.89
N PRO A 15 6.83 12.31 10.93
CA PRO A 15 7.98 11.46 11.23
C PRO A 15 9.22 12.24 11.71
N PHE A 16 9.23 13.56 11.54
CA PHE A 16 10.35 14.44 11.90
C PHE A 16 10.12 15.21 13.22
N SER A 17 8.98 15.02 13.87
CA SER A 17 8.64 15.68 15.12
C SER A 17 8.53 14.68 16.27
N PRO A 18 8.99 15.03 17.50
CA PRO A 18 8.81 14.20 18.67
C PRO A 18 7.31 13.97 18.96
N GLN A 19 6.93 12.73 19.19
CA GLN A 19 5.57 12.40 19.59
C GLN A 19 5.35 12.58 21.09
N THR A 20 4.27 13.22 21.47
CA THR A 20 3.86 13.32 22.87
C THR A 20 3.17 12.02 23.35
N LYS A 21 3.15 11.81 24.68
CA LYS A 21 2.45 10.65 25.26
C LYS A 21 0.96 10.58 24.87
N PRO A 22 0.17 11.68 24.92
CA PRO A 22 -1.23 11.66 24.47
C PRO A 22 -1.40 11.31 23.00
N GLN A 23 -0.52 11.82 22.12
CA GLN A 23 -0.55 11.49 20.69
C GLN A 23 -0.31 10.00 20.44
N ARG A 24 0.67 9.42 21.14
CA ARG A 24 0.96 7.99 21.05
C ARG A 24 -0.20 7.14 21.55
N ALA A 25 -0.81 7.50 22.69
CA ALA A 25 -1.97 6.81 23.23
C ALA A 25 -3.16 6.86 22.25
N HIS A 26 -3.40 8.02 21.64
CA HIS A 26 -4.46 8.16 20.63
C HIS A 26 -4.18 7.30 19.39
N ALA A 27 -2.94 7.28 18.87
CA ALA A 27 -2.56 6.41 17.76
C ALA A 27 -2.79 4.94 18.10
N GLN A 28 -2.38 4.49 19.29
CA GLN A 28 -2.59 3.12 19.72
C GLN A 28 -4.07 2.75 19.79
N THR A 29 -4.91 3.63 20.33
CA THR A 29 -6.37 3.41 20.39
C THR A 29 -6.96 3.23 18.98
N LEU A 30 -6.54 4.06 18.01
CA LEU A 30 -6.99 3.92 16.61
C LEU A 30 -6.53 2.60 15.99
N LEU A 31 -5.27 2.24 16.20
CA LEU A 31 -4.72 0.97 15.69
C LEU A 31 -5.47 -0.23 16.27
N ASP A 32 -5.74 -0.23 17.56
CA ASP A 32 -6.48 -1.31 18.25
C ASP A 32 -7.91 -1.43 17.71
N GLN A 33 -8.58 -0.30 17.44
CA GLN A 33 -9.94 -0.28 16.86
C GLN A 33 -9.94 -0.84 15.45
N ILE A 34 -9.02 -0.38 14.58
CA ILE A 34 -8.89 -0.85 13.20
C ILE A 34 -8.55 -2.34 13.18
N HIS A 35 -7.65 -2.78 14.05
CA HIS A 35 -7.27 -4.18 14.16
C HIS A 35 -8.45 -5.06 14.57
N LYS A 36 -9.25 -4.65 15.55
CA LYS A 36 -10.48 -5.36 15.95
C LYS A 36 -11.47 -5.45 14.79
N GLN A 37 -11.69 -4.35 14.06
CA GLN A 37 -12.57 -4.36 12.89
C GLN A 37 -12.08 -5.31 11.81
N PHE A 38 -10.77 -5.30 11.52
CA PHE A 38 -10.16 -6.21 10.56
C PHE A 38 -10.37 -7.67 10.96
N ILE A 39 -10.09 -8.04 12.22
CA ILE A 39 -10.32 -9.39 12.73
C ILE A 39 -11.79 -9.80 12.53
N GLN A 40 -12.73 -8.92 12.89
CA GLN A 40 -14.15 -9.23 12.75
C GLN A 40 -14.55 -9.47 11.30
N VAL A 41 -14.11 -8.63 10.37
CA VAL A 41 -14.39 -8.79 8.93
C VAL A 41 -13.83 -10.13 8.40
N VAL A 42 -12.63 -10.52 8.82
CA VAL A 42 -12.06 -11.81 8.43
C VAL A 42 -12.87 -12.97 9.01
N ARG A 43 -13.25 -12.91 10.28
CA ARG A 43 -14.09 -13.93 10.93
C ARG A 43 -15.44 -14.07 10.23
N ASP A 44 -16.09 -12.97 9.94
CA ASP A 44 -17.40 -12.96 9.27
C ASP A 44 -17.29 -13.52 7.84
N GLY A 45 -16.26 -13.13 7.10
CA GLY A 45 -16.04 -13.59 5.72
C GLY A 45 -15.59 -15.05 5.62
N ARG A 46 -14.80 -15.52 6.56
CA ARG A 46 -14.27 -16.91 6.54
C ARG A 46 -15.15 -17.91 7.30
N GLY A 47 -15.84 -17.46 8.34
CA GLY A 47 -16.73 -18.29 9.14
C GLY A 47 -16.04 -19.55 9.67
N GLN A 48 -16.69 -20.69 9.52
CA GLN A 48 -16.20 -21.98 9.99
C GLN A 48 -14.93 -22.51 9.25
N ARG A 49 -14.56 -21.90 8.12
CA ARG A 49 -13.32 -22.25 7.39
C ARG A 49 -12.06 -21.77 8.12
N LEU A 50 -12.18 -20.73 8.95
CA LEU A 50 -11.06 -20.14 9.66
C LEU A 50 -10.60 -21.07 10.80
N LYS A 51 -9.32 -21.40 10.79
CA LYS A 51 -8.65 -22.13 11.89
C LYS A 51 -7.82 -21.13 12.66
N GLU A 52 -8.45 -20.48 13.64
CA GLU A 52 -7.85 -19.38 14.38
C GLU A 52 -6.78 -19.91 15.36
N THR A 53 -5.58 -19.35 15.25
CA THR A 53 -4.45 -19.55 16.17
C THR A 53 -4.14 -18.24 16.88
N PRO A 54 -3.44 -18.25 18.03
CA PRO A 54 -3.07 -17.01 18.73
C PRO A 54 -2.26 -16.04 17.85
N GLU A 55 -1.48 -16.56 16.91
CA GLU A 55 -0.62 -15.76 16.02
C GLU A 55 -1.32 -15.28 14.77
N LEU A 56 -2.52 -15.79 14.44
CA LEU A 56 -3.17 -15.53 13.16
C LEU A 56 -3.32 -14.05 12.84
N PHE A 57 -3.64 -13.26 13.86
CA PHE A 57 -3.85 -11.82 13.76
C PHE A 57 -2.75 -10.99 14.46
N SER A 58 -1.58 -11.57 14.68
CA SER A 58 -0.48 -10.91 15.40
C SER A 58 0.31 -9.89 14.56
N GLY A 59 0.03 -9.80 13.27
CA GLY A 59 0.79 -8.99 12.31
C GLY A 59 1.88 -9.78 11.57
N LEU A 60 1.97 -11.07 11.79
CA LEU A 60 2.78 -11.98 10.96
C LEU A 60 2.13 -12.13 9.58
N PHE A 61 2.93 -12.51 8.59
CA PHE A 61 2.44 -12.87 7.26
C PHE A 61 2.62 -14.37 7.02
N TRP A 62 1.77 -14.91 6.15
CA TRP A 62 1.68 -16.33 5.88
C TRP A 62 1.99 -16.62 4.42
N SER A 63 2.64 -17.74 4.14
CA SER A 63 2.73 -18.23 2.75
C SER A 63 1.34 -18.62 2.23
N GLY A 64 1.20 -18.77 0.92
CA GLY A 64 -0.07 -19.20 0.33
C GLY A 64 -0.53 -20.56 0.87
N GLU A 65 0.37 -21.52 1.04
CA GLU A 65 0.07 -22.83 1.62
C GLU A 65 -0.43 -22.71 3.05
N GLN A 66 0.28 -21.97 3.90
CA GLN A 66 -0.15 -21.70 5.27
C GLN A 66 -1.50 -20.98 5.33
N ALA A 67 -1.75 -20.03 4.41
CA ALA A 67 -3.03 -19.33 4.34
C ALA A 67 -4.19 -20.28 4.04
N VAL A 68 -3.98 -21.29 3.19
CA VAL A 68 -4.97 -22.34 2.93
C VAL A 68 -5.15 -23.23 4.16
N GLU A 69 -4.08 -23.66 4.81
CA GLU A 69 -4.14 -24.46 6.03
C GLU A 69 -4.89 -23.77 7.17
N LEU A 70 -4.68 -22.44 7.32
CA LEU A 70 -5.32 -21.60 8.33
C LEU A 70 -6.75 -21.19 7.93
N GLY A 71 -7.20 -21.54 6.73
CA GLY A 71 -8.52 -21.20 6.23
C GLY A 71 -8.69 -19.74 5.81
N LEU A 72 -7.58 -19.00 5.66
CA LEU A 72 -7.57 -17.63 5.14
C LEU A 72 -7.80 -17.57 3.62
N ALA A 73 -7.38 -18.61 2.91
CA ALA A 73 -7.60 -18.79 1.47
C ALA A 73 -8.27 -20.13 1.20
N ASP A 74 -8.94 -20.27 0.06
CA ASP A 74 -9.64 -21.50 -0.31
C ASP A 74 -8.75 -22.42 -1.15
N GLY A 75 -7.69 -21.90 -1.76
CA GLY A 75 -6.77 -22.66 -2.61
C GLY A 75 -5.68 -21.79 -3.21
N LEU A 76 -4.76 -22.43 -3.92
CA LEU A 76 -3.70 -21.78 -4.67
C LEU A 76 -4.09 -21.77 -6.15
N GLY A 77 -3.82 -20.67 -6.85
CA GLY A 77 -4.10 -20.55 -8.27
C GLY A 77 -3.59 -19.23 -8.83
N ASN A 78 -3.45 -19.19 -10.14
CA ASN A 78 -3.20 -17.95 -10.87
C ASN A 78 -4.52 -17.37 -11.42
N LEU A 79 -4.47 -16.17 -12.01
CA LEU A 79 -5.64 -15.48 -12.55
C LEU A 79 -6.38 -16.34 -13.60
N ASP A 80 -5.64 -16.95 -14.53
CA ASP A 80 -6.23 -17.79 -15.58
C ASP A 80 -6.97 -19.00 -15.02
N TYR A 81 -6.36 -19.68 -14.06
CA TYR A 81 -6.99 -20.80 -13.37
C TYR A 81 -8.27 -20.38 -12.65
N VAL A 82 -8.22 -19.29 -11.89
CA VAL A 82 -9.39 -18.79 -11.15
C VAL A 82 -10.51 -18.40 -12.13
N ALA A 83 -10.18 -17.67 -13.20
CA ALA A 83 -11.17 -17.24 -14.18
C ALA A 83 -11.84 -18.43 -14.88
N ARG A 84 -11.08 -19.39 -15.38
CA ARG A 84 -11.59 -20.50 -16.16
C ARG A 84 -12.22 -21.59 -15.30
N GLU A 85 -11.55 -22.00 -14.22
CA GLU A 85 -11.96 -23.16 -13.44
C GLU A 85 -12.93 -22.82 -12.30
N ILE A 86 -12.78 -21.66 -11.68
CA ILE A 86 -13.59 -21.26 -10.52
C ILE A 86 -14.76 -20.38 -10.94
N VAL A 87 -14.49 -19.29 -11.67
CA VAL A 87 -15.50 -18.31 -12.11
C VAL A 87 -16.24 -18.80 -13.36
N LYS A 88 -15.64 -19.68 -14.15
CA LYS A 88 -16.15 -20.15 -15.43
C LYS A 88 -16.31 -19.06 -16.49
N ALA A 89 -15.43 -18.05 -16.45
CA ALA A 89 -15.32 -16.99 -17.43
C ALA A 89 -14.23 -17.35 -18.47
N GLU A 90 -14.59 -17.38 -19.76
CA GLU A 90 -13.64 -17.70 -20.82
C GLU A 90 -12.75 -16.50 -21.16
N ASP A 91 -13.32 -15.30 -21.13
CA ASP A 91 -12.64 -14.06 -21.48
C ASP A 91 -12.21 -13.26 -20.25
N ILE A 92 -10.93 -12.91 -20.20
CA ILE A 92 -10.36 -12.03 -19.18
C ILE A 92 -10.03 -10.70 -19.85
N ILE A 93 -10.66 -9.60 -19.40
CA ILE A 93 -10.36 -8.26 -19.87
C ILE A 93 -9.46 -7.56 -18.84
N ASP A 94 -8.23 -7.26 -19.24
CA ASP A 94 -7.29 -6.51 -18.40
C ASP A 94 -7.47 -5.01 -18.62
N TYR A 95 -8.01 -4.34 -17.61
CA TYR A 95 -8.16 -2.88 -17.59
C TYR A 95 -6.92 -2.16 -17.05
N THR A 96 -5.83 -2.85 -16.74
CA THR A 96 -4.59 -2.23 -16.31
C THR A 96 -4.04 -1.32 -17.39
N ARG A 97 -3.85 -0.05 -17.06
CA ARG A 97 -3.27 0.91 -17.98
C ARG A 97 -1.79 0.61 -18.19
N HIS A 98 -1.44 0.08 -19.34
CA HIS A 98 -0.06 -0.10 -19.75
C HIS A 98 0.42 1.16 -20.50
N ASP A 99 1.48 1.80 -19.97
CA ASP A 99 2.19 2.85 -20.72
C ASP A 99 2.79 2.22 -21.99
N ASN A 100 2.42 2.71 -23.19
CA ASN A 100 3.04 2.25 -24.42
C ASN A 100 4.52 2.66 -24.49
N VAL A 101 5.28 1.97 -25.33
CA VAL A 101 6.73 2.19 -25.47
C VAL A 101 7.05 3.66 -25.79
N ALA A 102 6.19 4.32 -26.58
CA ALA A 102 6.31 5.73 -26.92
C ALA A 102 6.16 6.65 -25.69
N GLU A 103 5.19 6.36 -24.80
CA GLU A 103 5.02 7.12 -23.55
C GLU A 103 6.17 6.92 -22.58
N ARG A 104 6.69 5.68 -22.47
CA ARG A 104 7.88 5.40 -21.67
C ARG A 104 9.10 6.15 -22.17
N LEU A 105 9.27 6.20 -23.51
CA LEU A 105 10.35 6.94 -24.16
C LEU A 105 10.19 8.45 -23.93
N ALA A 106 9.01 9.00 -24.15
CA ALA A 106 8.69 10.40 -23.92
C ALA A 106 8.94 10.83 -22.47
N LYS A 107 8.55 10.01 -21.50
CA LYS A 107 8.83 10.27 -20.08
C LYS A 107 10.33 10.29 -19.77
N ARG A 108 11.11 9.39 -20.36
CA ARG A 108 12.59 9.35 -20.20
C ARG A 108 13.27 10.55 -20.88
N PHE A 109 12.88 10.92 -22.08
CA PHE A 109 13.41 12.09 -22.78
C PHE A 109 13.00 13.40 -22.11
N GLY A 110 11.76 13.51 -21.65
CA GLY A 110 11.28 14.69 -20.93
C GLY A 110 12.03 14.92 -19.62
N ALA A 111 12.35 13.88 -18.87
CA ALA A 111 13.17 13.98 -17.67
C ALA A 111 14.61 14.43 -17.98
N ALA A 112 15.25 13.85 -19.01
CA ALA A 112 16.60 14.21 -19.41
C ALA A 112 16.72 15.66 -19.93
N VAL A 113 15.72 16.14 -20.67
CA VAL A 113 15.65 17.54 -21.12
C VAL A 113 15.43 18.49 -19.95
N GLY A 114 14.59 18.11 -18.99
CA GLY A 114 14.35 18.89 -17.77
C GLY A 114 15.62 19.07 -16.93
N GLU A 115 16.37 18.00 -16.70
CA GLU A 115 17.65 18.05 -15.97
C GLU A 115 18.71 18.87 -16.75
N GLY A 116 18.78 18.71 -18.06
CA GLY A 116 19.69 19.49 -18.91
C GLY A 116 19.41 21.00 -18.88
N ALA A 117 18.13 21.39 -18.90
CA ALA A 117 17.73 22.79 -18.82
C ALA A 117 18.04 23.42 -17.44
N VAL A 118 17.83 22.69 -16.35
CA VAL A 118 18.17 23.15 -14.99
C VAL A 118 19.69 23.34 -14.86
N HIS A 119 20.49 22.41 -15.36
CA HIS A 119 21.95 22.55 -15.36
C HIS A 119 22.48 23.68 -16.24
N ALA A 120 21.84 23.96 -17.38
CA ALA A 120 22.21 25.10 -18.25
C ALA A 120 21.91 26.45 -17.58
N LEU A 121 20.79 26.58 -16.87
CA LEU A 121 20.42 27.78 -16.14
C LEU A 121 21.34 28.05 -14.92
N GLN A 122 21.84 26.98 -14.27
CA GLN A 122 22.79 27.10 -13.14
C GLN A 122 24.20 27.47 -13.58
N ARG A 123 24.57 27.33 -14.86
CA ARG A 123 25.89 27.64 -15.42
C ARG A 123 26.04 29.03 -16.02
N GLN A 124 25.04 29.93 -15.92
CA GLN A 124 25.24 31.31 -16.34
C GLN A 124 26.19 32.02 -15.36
N PRO A 125 27.44 32.33 -15.77
CA PRO A 125 28.31 33.15 -14.96
C PRO A 125 27.72 34.57 -14.91
N GLY A 126 27.61 35.09 -13.71
CA GLY A 126 27.06 36.45 -13.47
C GLY A 126 27.73 37.47 -14.39
N VAL A 127 26.90 38.18 -15.13
CA VAL A 127 27.30 39.38 -15.84
C VAL A 127 27.62 40.43 -14.79
N ARG A 128 28.87 40.91 -14.78
CA ARG A 128 29.30 42.07 -13.99
C ARG A 128 28.67 43.34 -14.55
#